data_ff9eb96658c32d05bf301e714367c0d7
#
_entry.id   ff9eb96658c32d05bf301e714367c0d7
#
_cell.length_a   1.000
_cell.length_b   1.000
_cell.length_c   1.000
_cell.angle_alpha   90.00
_cell.angle_beta   90.00
_cell.angle_gamma   90.00
#
_symmetry.space_group_name_H-M   'P 1'
#
loop_
_entity.id
_entity.type
_entity.pdbx_description
1 polymer ?
#
loop_
_entity_poly.entity_id
_entity_poly.type
_entity_poly.pdbx_seq_one_letter_code
_entity_poly.pdbx_strand_id
1 'polypeptide(L)'
;LIAITICISTFLLFVIVKQHSSAKTTTLKSNNATINEKTTISLTSLLEMKPHQLENVDIGLRNLLISQGLRGSENLNIDACMNELTTMKQRVQEETSRNLHQYFENPAKFENSEQYFRMLTLITVLQQDFGAIYNPDRVTPVGVFESNSRFYADSHDVFMHGLLGDHRGGTCASLPVLTIAIGRRLGYPLALVSAQNHLFVRWNDEKSPTNFEVTGLGLGTYPDDHYRKWPYPFDSTAEIANRYLLPMSAAEECAVFMSIRAACLMAANRCEESLEAYRSTVKLAPDSQLYQFILERAQQEAAARSFVDPRGMPPDLEFRHLPPDVAWIMHQQKQRARREYNNLFPQGTQPWNQNNSPNINPMPNPQPMVPGQPMPPLNINPRTPWPNMSNQPIYPPNQ
;
A
#
# COMPACT_ATOMS: atom_id res chain seq x y z
N LEU A 1 5.83 68.41 -13.89
CA LEU A 1 6.59 67.95 -15.04
C LEU A 1 6.11 66.54 -15.37
N ILE A 2 5.13 66.48 -16.16
CA ILE A 2 4.90 65.84 -17.45
C ILE A 2 5.54 64.43 -17.55
N ALA A 3 4.72 63.43 -17.48
CA ALA A 3 4.98 62.09 -17.94
C ALA A 3 3.92 61.73 -18.98
N ILE A 4 4.37 61.39 -20.15
CA ILE A 4 3.55 61.02 -21.31
C ILE A 4 3.26 59.53 -21.27
N THR A 5 1.98 59.25 -21.30
CA THR A 5 1.40 57.92 -21.52
C THR A 5 1.55 57.53 -22.98
N ILE A 6 2.09 56.34 -23.29
CA ILE A 6 1.95 55.73 -24.60
C ILE A 6 1.33 54.34 -24.41
N CYS A 7 0.10 54.25 -24.87
CA CYS A 7 -0.64 53.03 -25.09
C CYS A 7 -0.21 52.45 -26.45
N ILE A 8 0.29 51.19 -26.47
CA ILE A 8 0.46 50.46 -27.73
C ILE A 8 -0.34 49.17 -27.66
N SER A 9 -1.45 49.20 -28.34
CA SER A 9 -2.23 48.04 -28.78
C SER A 9 -1.42 47.24 -29.77
N THR A 10 -1.11 45.99 -29.48
CA THR A 10 -0.59 45.07 -30.48
C THR A 10 -1.68 44.12 -30.94
N PHE A 11 -2.04 44.30 -32.18
CA PHE A 11 -2.88 43.43 -33.00
C PHE A 11 -2.29 42.03 -33.09
N LEU A 12 -3.11 41.02 -32.81
CA LEU A 12 -2.81 39.62 -33.11
C LEU A 12 -3.05 39.41 -34.62
N LEU A 13 -1.98 39.24 -35.39
CA LEU A 13 -2.05 38.78 -36.78
C LEU A 13 -2.08 37.24 -36.79
N PHE A 14 -3.23 36.66 -37.13
CA PHE A 14 -3.34 35.27 -37.54
C PHE A 14 -2.77 35.09 -38.94
N VAL A 15 -1.61 34.50 -39.10
CA VAL A 15 -1.09 34.03 -40.37
C VAL A 15 -1.50 32.59 -40.56
N ILE A 16 -2.51 32.37 -41.39
CA ILE A 16 -2.86 31.03 -41.88
C ILE A 16 -1.92 30.72 -43.04
N VAL A 17 -0.92 29.87 -42.79
CA VAL A 17 -0.12 29.31 -43.89
C VAL A 17 -0.81 28.03 -44.36
N LYS A 18 -1.49 28.14 -45.50
CA LYS A 18 -1.95 27.02 -46.29
C LYS A 18 -0.75 26.43 -47.00
N GLN A 19 -0.18 25.33 -46.49
CA GLN A 19 0.70 24.49 -47.30
C GLN A 19 -0.11 23.40 -47.99
N HIS A 20 -0.24 23.52 -49.28
CA HIS A 20 -0.60 22.44 -50.16
C HIS A 20 0.62 21.48 -50.24
N SER A 21 0.52 20.32 -49.67
CA SER A 21 1.46 19.22 -49.90
C SER A 21 0.72 18.12 -50.64
N SER A 22 1.18 17.88 -51.86
CA SER A 22 0.74 16.82 -52.75
C SER A 22 1.01 15.46 -52.11
N ALA A 23 -0.05 14.72 -51.80
CA ALA A 23 0.04 13.36 -51.29
C ALA A 23 0.50 12.41 -52.41
N LYS A 24 1.75 11.98 -52.37
CA LYS A 24 2.18 10.77 -53.07
C LYS A 24 1.73 9.57 -52.22
N THR A 25 0.71 8.88 -52.69
CA THR A 25 0.22 7.63 -52.14
C THR A 25 1.29 6.55 -52.36
N THR A 26 2.14 6.34 -51.36
CA THR A 26 3.00 5.17 -51.28
C THR A 26 2.22 4.07 -50.57
N THR A 27 1.77 3.07 -51.32
CA THR A 27 1.13 1.87 -50.79
C THR A 27 2.17 1.09 -50.02
N LEU A 28 2.25 1.31 -48.71
CA LEU A 28 2.97 0.41 -47.82
C LEU A 28 2.15 -0.86 -47.66
N LYS A 29 2.67 -1.95 -48.27
CA LYS A 29 2.18 -3.30 -47.99
C LYS A 29 2.34 -3.53 -46.48
N SER A 30 1.20 -3.60 -45.80
CA SER A 30 1.10 -4.07 -44.43
C SER A 30 1.56 -5.51 -44.35
N ASN A 31 2.79 -5.74 -43.95
CA ASN A 31 3.19 -7.05 -43.45
C ASN A 31 2.58 -7.18 -42.06
N ASN A 32 1.37 -7.71 -42.01
CA ASN A 32 0.79 -8.27 -40.79
C ASN A 32 1.55 -9.50 -40.35
N ALA A 33 2.74 -9.31 -39.82
CA ALA A 33 3.33 -10.29 -38.92
C ALA A 33 2.66 -10.09 -37.56
N THR A 34 1.63 -10.84 -37.29
CA THR A 34 1.01 -10.97 -35.99
C THR A 34 2.02 -11.63 -35.03
N ILE A 35 2.94 -10.86 -34.48
CA ILE A 35 3.74 -11.32 -33.34
C ILE A 35 2.89 -11.05 -32.10
N ASN A 36 1.98 -11.98 -31.81
CA ASN A 36 1.36 -12.15 -30.51
C ASN A 36 2.31 -12.95 -29.60
N GLU A 37 3.54 -12.53 -29.44
CA GLU A 37 4.32 -12.90 -28.28
C GLU A 37 3.87 -11.98 -27.14
N LYS A 38 2.92 -12.46 -26.34
CA LYS A 38 2.58 -11.91 -25.04
C LYS A 38 3.86 -12.08 -24.19
N THR A 39 4.74 -11.08 -24.24
CA THR A 39 5.98 -11.09 -23.47
C THR A 39 5.58 -11.11 -21.98
N THR A 40 5.58 -12.30 -21.41
CA THR A 40 5.23 -12.49 -20.00
C THR A 40 6.39 -11.95 -19.17
N ILE A 41 6.21 -10.79 -18.53
CA ILE A 41 7.21 -10.23 -17.62
C ILE A 41 7.37 -11.19 -16.43
N SER A 42 8.59 -11.65 -16.17
CA SER A 42 8.95 -12.45 -15.00
C SER A 42 9.50 -11.55 -13.88
N LEU A 43 9.56 -12.08 -12.65
CA LEU A 43 10.22 -11.37 -11.54
C LEU A 43 11.67 -11.02 -11.89
N THR A 44 12.42 -11.96 -12.47
CA THR A 44 13.81 -11.73 -12.88
C THR A 44 13.91 -10.59 -13.88
N SER A 45 13.12 -10.63 -14.96
CA SER A 45 13.13 -9.57 -15.97
C SER A 45 12.67 -8.22 -15.42
N LEU A 46 11.73 -8.21 -14.46
CA LEU A 46 11.30 -6.99 -13.77
C LEU A 46 12.46 -6.35 -12.98
N LEU A 47 13.23 -7.14 -12.24
CA LEU A 47 14.35 -6.66 -11.41
C LEU A 47 15.58 -6.22 -12.24
N GLU A 48 15.66 -6.62 -13.51
CA GLU A 48 16.68 -6.17 -14.47
C GLU A 48 16.31 -4.88 -15.20
N MET A 49 15.05 -4.44 -15.11
CA MET A 49 14.56 -3.22 -15.75
C MET A 49 15.23 -1.97 -15.16
N LYS A 50 15.51 -1.01 -16.06
CA LYS A 50 15.95 0.33 -15.65
C LYS A 50 14.78 1.11 -15.03
N PRO A 51 15.01 2.12 -14.17
CA PRO A 51 13.94 2.88 -13.51
C PRO A 51 12.84 3.37 -14.48
N HIS A 52 13.18 3.96 -15.60
CA HIS A 52 12.23 4.46 -16.59
C HIS A 52 11.40 3.35 -17.28
N GLN A 53 11.88 2.11 -17.30
CA GLN A 53 11.13 0.96 -17.80
C GLN A 53 10.10 0.48 -16.76
N LEU A 54 10.47 0.52 -15.47
CA LEU A 54 9.57 0.20 -14.36
C LEU A 54 8.35 1.12 -14.30
N GLU A 55 8.50 2.40 -14.71
CA GLU A 55 7.39 3.37 -14.76
C GLU A 55 6.28 2.94 -15.72
N ASN A 56 6.62 2.16 -16.76
CA ASN A 56 5.65 1.67 -17.74
C ASN A 56 5.01 0.33 -17.32
N VAL A 57 5.43 -0.27 -16.21
CA VAL A 57 4.82 -1.50 -15.68
C VAL A 57 3.79 -1.14 -14.63
N ASP A 58 2.57 -1.67 -14.78
CA ASP A 58 1.49 -1.46 -13.80
C ASP A 58 1.91 -1.84 -12.37
N ILE A 59 1.62 -0.99 -11.39
CA ILE A 59 2.02 -1.21 -9.98
C ILE A 59 1.43 -2.52 -9.43
N GLY A 60 0.20 -2.88 -9.82
CA GLY A 60 -0.42 -4.14 -9.43
C GLY A 60 0.34 -5.32 -9.99
N LEU A 61 0.74 -5.27 -11.27
CA LEU A 61 1.55 -6.32 -11.87
C LEU A 61 2.91 -6.48 -11.17
N ARG A 62 3.59 -5.35 -10.86
CA ARG A 62 4.86 -5.38 -10.11
C ARG A 62 4.69 -6.04 -8.73
N ASN A 63 3.64 -5.66 -7.99
CA ASN A 63 3.34 -6.22 -6.68
C ASN A 63 3.05 -7.72 -6.75
N LEU A 64 2.23 -8.17 -7.73
CA LEU A 64 1.90 -9.58 -7.94
C LEU A 64 3.12 -10.42 -8.33
N LEU A 65 3.96 -9.93 -9.25
CA LEU A 65 5.19 -10.63 -9.64
C LEU A 65 6.14 -10.81 -8.45
N ILE A 66 6.29 -9.78 -7.62
CA ILE A 66 7.18 -9.81 -6.46
C ILE A 66 6.63 -10.75 -5.37
N SER A 67 5.34 -11.00 -5.31
CA SER A 67 4.74 -11.91 -4.32
C SER A 67 4.86 -13.40 -4.69
N GLN A 68 5.21 -13.74 -5.94
CA GLN A 68 5.28 -15.13 -6.40
C GLN A 68 6.26 -15.99 -5.58
N GLY A 69 5.87 -17.24 -5.31
CA GLY A 69 6.69 -18.22 -4.60
C GLY A 69 6.88 -17.95 -3.10
N LEU A 70 6.08 -17.05 -2.53
CA LEU A 70 5.95 -16.85 -1.10
C LEU A 70 4.86 -17.79 -0.53
N ARG A 71 4.92 -18.05 0.77
CA ARG A 71 3.83 -18.70 1.48
C ARG A 71 2.56 -17.84 1.37
N GLY A 72 1.46 -18.47 0.95
CA GLY A 72 0.19 -17.81 0.66
C GLY A 72 0.02 -17.40 -0.81
N SER A 73 1.07 -17.55 -1.65
CA SER A 73 0.99 -17.28 -3.10
C SER A 73 1.09 -18.54 -3.97
N GLU A 74 0.90 -19.73 -3.38
CA GLU A 74 1.07 -21.03 -4.06
C GLU A 74 0.13 -21.17 -5.26
N ASN A 75 -1.07 -20.63 -5.18
CA ASN A 75 -2.11 -20.68 -6.21
C ASN A 75 -2.28 -19.35 -6.94
N LEU A 76 -1.32 -18.44 -6.84
CA LEU A 76 -1.42 -17.11 -7.43
C LEU A 76 -1.52 -17.18 -8.97
N ASN A 77 -2.66 -16.77 -9.49
CA ASN A 77 -2.91 -16.58 -10.91
C ASN A 77 -2.89 -15.07 -11.24
N ILE A 78 -1.76 -14.60 -11.77
CA ILE A 78 -1.56 -13.17 -12.07
C ILE A 78 -2.58 -12.67 -13.10
N ASP A 79 -2.87 -13.45 -14.16
CA ASP A 79 -3.83 -13.05 -15.20
C ASP A 79 -5.24 -12.89 -14.59
N ALA A 80 -5.67 -13.78 -13.70
CA ALA A 80 -6.93 -13.66 -12.98
C ALA A 80 -6.97 -12.41 -12.11
N CYS A 81 -5.90 -12.14 -11.34
CA CYS A 81 -5.77 -10.92 -10.53
C CYS A 81 -5.84 -9.65 -11.39
N MET A 82 -5.13 -9.61 -12.52
CA MET A 82 -5.14 -8.45 -13.42
C MET A 82 -6.51 -8.22 -14.07
N ASN A 83 -7.26 -9.29 -14.36
CA ASN A 83 -8.64 -9.21 -14.84
C ASN A 83 -9.58 -8.67 -13.75
N GLU A 84 -9.42 -9.11 -12.51
CA GLU A 84 -10.20 -8.60 -11.39
C GLU A 84 -9.94 -7.11 -11.14
N LEU A 85 -8.68 -6.65 -11.19
CA LEU A 85 -8.35 -5.22 -11.13
C LEU A 85 -9.03 -4.43 -12.26
N THR A 86 -9.18 -5.02 -13.43
CA THR A 86 -9.90 -4.39 -14.56
C THR A 86 -11.39 -4.27 -14.24
N THR A 87 -12.00 -5.28 -13.66
CA THR A 87 -13.40 -5.27 -13.21
C THR A 87 -13.61 -4.22 -12.11
N MET A 88 -12.73 -4.17 -11.11
CA MET A 88 -12.78 -3.15 -10.04
C MET A 88 -12.69 -1.73 -10.62
N LYS A 89 -11.73 -1.50 -11.54
CA LYS A 89 -11.58 -0.22 -12.24
C LYS A 89 -12.85 0.19 -12.98
N GLN A 90 -13.47 -0.72 -13.72
CA GLN A 90 -14.70 -0.44 -14.45
C GLN A 90 -15.84 -0.06 -13.49
N ARG A 91 -15.99 -0.80 -12.40
CA ARG A 91 -17.02 -0.53 -11.39
C ARG A 91 -16.83 0.84 -10.73
N VAL A 92 -15.60 1.19 -10.34
CA VAL A 92 -15.30 2.54 -9.80
C VAL A 92 -15.60 3.63 -10.84
N GLN A 93 -15.26 3.42 -12.11
CA GLN A 93 -15.54 4.37 -13.18
C GLN A 93 -17.04 4.61 -13.38
N GLU A 94 -17.83 3.55 -13.38
CA GLU A 94 -19.29 3.61 -13.49
C GLU A 94 -19.91 4.39 -12.33
N GLU A 95 -19.52 4.07 -11.08
CA GLU A 95 -20.05 4.75 -9.90
C GLU A 95 -19.59 6.21 -9.83
N THR A 96 -18.34 6.49 -10.19
CA THR A 96 -17.86 7.88 -10.27
C THR A 96 -18.67 8.67 -11.28
N SER A 97 -18.88 8.12 -12.48
CA SER A 97 -19.64 8.80 -13.54
C SER A 97 -21.10 9.00 -13.16
N ARG A 98 -21.73 8.01 -12.55
CA ARG A 98 -23.12 8.06 -12.10
C ARG A 98 -23.35 9.12 -11.04
N ASN A 99 -22.42 9.29 -10.11
CA ASN A 99 -22.60 10.09 -8.91
C ASN A 99 -21.89 11.44 -8.93
N LEU A 100 -21.09 11.75 -9.97
CA LEU A 100 -20.29 12.98 -10.04
C LEU A 100 -21.14 14.26 -9.97
N HIS A 101 -22.40 14.21 -10.43
CA HIS A 101 -23.34 15.33 -10.33
C HIS A 101 -23.58 15.75 -8.86
N GLN A 102 -23.53 14.82 -7.89
CA GLN A 102 -23.71 15.13 -6.46
C GLN A 102 -22.60 16.06 -5.95
N TYR A 103 -21.37 15.92 -6.46
CA TYR A 103 -20.30 16.84 -6.14
C TYR A 103 -20.59 18.25 -6.66
N PHE A 104 -21.05 18.38 -7.90
CA PHE A 104 -21.34 19.69 -8.48
C PHE A 104 -22.57 20.36 -7.84
N GLU A 105 -23.56 19.60 -7.40
CA GLU A 105 -24.74 20.11 -6.70
C GLU A 105 -24.42 20.58 -5.27
N ASN A 106 -23.52 19.90 -4.57
CA ASN A 106 -23.16 20.22 -3.21
C ASN A 106 -21.67 19.92 -2.91
N PRO A 107 -20.73 20.75 -3.40
CA PRO A 107 -19.30 20.55 -3.17
C PRO A 107 -18.91 20.49 -1.68
N ALA A 108 -19.60 21.29 -0.84
CA ALA A 108 -19.31 21.34 0.60
C ALA A 108 -19.51 19.99 1.32
N LYS A 109 -20.36 19.13 0.78
CA LYS A 109 -20.55 17.75 1.27
C LYS A 109 -19.28 16.90 1.06
N PHE A 110 -18.43 17.26 0.14
CA PHE A 110 -17.22 16.56 -0.27
C PHE A 110 -15.96 17.41 -0.04
N GLU A 111 -15.91 18.18 1.05
CA GLU A 111 -14.78 19.03 1.43
C GLU A 111 -14.40 20.07 0.35
N ASN A 112 -15.33 20.43 -0.53
CA ASN A 112 -15.12 21.25 -1.72
C ASN A 112 -14.01 20.70 -2.66
N SER A 113 -13.79 19.39 -2.65
CA SER A 113 -12.72 18.71 -3.35
C SER A 113 -13.25 17.59 -4.24
N GLU A 114 -13.08 17.73 -5.55
CA GLU A 114 -13.39 16.66 -6.50
C GLU A 114 -12.46 15.45 -6.29
N GLN A 115 -11.21 15.69 -5.89
CA GLN A 115 -10.25 14.62 -5.53
C GLN A 115 -10.82 13.78 -4.38
N TYR A 116 -11.32 14.43 -3.33
CA TYR A 116 -11.95 13.74 -2.20
C TYR A 116 -13.17 12.93 -2.64
N PHE A 117 -14.06 13.50 -3.46
CA PHE A 117 -15.21 12.78 -4.01
C PHE A 117 -14.79 11.52 -4.79
N ARG A 118 -13.79 11.65 -5.67
CA ARG A 118 -13.27 10.53 -6.48
C ARG A 118 -12.64 9.44 -5.62
N MET A 119 -11.85 9.82 -4.63
CA MET A 119 -11.22 8.89 -3.69
C MET A 119 -12.26 8.23 -2.78
N LEU A 120 -13.25 8.98 -2.29
CA LEU A 120 -14.36 8.43 -1.50
C LEU A 120 -15.13 7.38 -2.30
N THR A 121 -15.45 7.67 -3.56
CA THR A 121 -16.13 6.71 -4.45
C THR A 121 -15.27 5.46 -4.64
N LEU A 122 -13.97 5.62 -4.94
CA LEU A 122 -13.04 4.51 -5.13
C LEU A 122 -13.00 3.61 -3.87
N ILE A 123 -12.77 4.18 -2.70
CA ILE A 123 -12.68 3.41 -1.45
C ILE A 123 -14.03 2.76 -1.10
N THR A 124 -15.13 3.47 -1.30
CA THR A 124 -16.47 2.92 -1.06
C THR A 124 -16.72 1.69 -1.93
N VAL A 125 -16.40 1.75 -3.22
CA VAL A 125 -16.53 0.61 -4.14
C VAL A 125 -15.63 -0.55 -3.70
N LEU A 126 -14.36 -0.30 -3.40
CA LEU A 126 -13.44 -1.36 -2.97
C LEU A 126 -13.91 -2.04 -1.69
N GLN A 127 -14.39 -1.27 -0.72
CA GLN A 127 -14.83 -1.82 0.57
C GLN A 127 -16.22 -2.48 0.49
N GLN A 128 -17.21 -1.84 -0.15
CA GLN A 128 -18.59 -2.30 -0.14
C GLN A 128 -18.92 -3.33 -1.22
N ASP A 129 -18.42 -3.10 -2.46
CA ASP A 129 -18.73 -3.99 -3.57
C ASP A 129 -17.76 -5.17 -3.65
N PHE A 130 -16.50 -4.97 -3.25
CA PHE A 130 -15.47 -5.99 -3.33
C PHE A 130 -14.98 -6.50 -1.98
N GLY A 131 -15.41 -5.92 -0.86
CA GLY A 131 -15.05 -6.38 0.48
C GLY A 131 -13.56 -6.20 0.84
N ALA A 132 -12.82 -5.35 0.12
CA ALA A 132 -11.40 -5.11 0.37
C ALA A 132 -11.23 -4.24 1.62
N ILE A 133 -10.99 -4.87 2.77
CA ILE A 133 -10.87 -4.23 4.07
C ILE A 133 -9.58 -4.62 4.78
N TYR A 134 -9.26 -3.92 5.86
CA TYR A 134 -8.15 -4.30 6.74
C TYR A 134 -8.46 -5.64 7.42
N ASN A 135 -7.47 -6.55 7.44
CA ASN A 135 -7.63 -7.84 8.12
C ASN A 135 -7.69 -7.61 9.64
N PRO A 136 -8.84 -7.88 10.30
CA PRO A 136 -8.99 -7.63 11.73
C PRO A 136 -8.02 -8.43 12.59
N ASP A 137 -7.57 -9.60 12.13
CA ASP A 137 -6.60 -10.44 12.84
C ASP A 137 -5.17 -9.86 12.82
N ARG A 138 -4.94 -8.82 12.04
CA ARG A 138 -3.66 -8.10 11.92
C ARG A 138 -3.68 -6.72 12.56
N VAL A 139 -4.76 -6.37 13.24
CA VAL A 139 -4.79 -5.14 14.04
C VAL A 139 -3.96 -5.35 15.29
N THR A 140 -2.79 -4.70 15.35
CA THR A 140 -1.95 -4.66 16.55
C THR A 140 -2.21 -3.39 17.33
N PRO A 141 -2.35 -3.45 18.67
CA PRO A 141 -2.36 -2.25 19.49
C PRO A 141 -1.06 -1.46 19.26
N VAL A 142 -1.18 -0.15 19.11
CA VAL A 142 -0.04 0.73 18.92
C VAL A 142 0.92 0.55 20.11
N GLY A 143 2.21 0.36 19.82
CA GLY A 143 3.24 0.15 20.84
C GLY A 143 3.48 -1.32 21.24
N VAL A 144 2.65 -2.27 20.81
CA VAL A 144 2.96 -3.68 20.93
C VAL A 144 3.76 -4.11 19.70
N PHE A 145 5.08 -4.19 19.87
CA PHE A 145 5.96 -4.78 18.86
C PHE A 145 5.68 -6.29 18.80
N GLU A 146 4.70 -6.70 18.03
CA GLU A 146 4.63 -8.11 17.66
C GLU A 146 5.88 -8.44 16.84
N SER A 147 6.51 -9.56 17.14
CA SER A 147 7.64 -10.03 16.34
C SER A 147 7.23 -10.00 14.88
N ASN A 148 8.02 -9.37 14.03
CA ASN A 148 7.81 -9.24 12.57
C ASN A 148 7.43 -10.56 11.88
N SER A 149 7.72 -11.71 12.52
CA SER A 149 7.44 -13.05 12.01
C SER A 149 5.95 -13.32 11.77
N ARG A 150 5.03 -12.80 12.60
CA ARG A 150 3.60 -13.06 12.42
C ARG A 150 2.98 -12.17 11.32
N PHE A 151 3.38 -10.92 11.24
CA PHE A 151 2.88 -9.98 10.23
C PHE A 151 3.27 -10.42 8.80
N TYR A 152 4.46 -11.02 8.65
CA TYR A 152 4.99 -11.48 7.37
C TYR A 152 4.87 -13.00 7.16
N ALA A 153 4.12 -13.69 8.02
CA ALA A 153 3.99 -15.15 7.94
C ALA A 153 3.25 -15.64 6.69
N ASP A 154 2.36 -14.79 6.14
CA ASP A 154 1.54 -15.10 4.97
C ASP A 154 1.51 -13.90 4.03
N SER A 155 1.79 -14.12 2.76
CA SER A 155 1.83 -13.06 1.76
C SER A 155 0.45 -12.47 1.44
N HIS A 156 -0.65 -13.17 1.74
CA HIS A 156 -2.00 -12.63 1.62
C HIS A 156 -2.22 -11.36 2.47
N ASP A 157 -1.57 -11.26 3.63
CA ASP A 157 -1.74 -10.10 4.50
C ASP A 157 -1.04 -8.84 3.97
N VAL A 158 0.07 -9.02 3.26
CA VAL A 158 1.00 -7.92 2.94
C VAL A 158 1.17 -7.63 1.46
N PHE A 159 0.63 -8.48 0.58
CA PHE A 159 0.58 -8.25 -0.86
C PHE A 159 -0.86 -8.12 -1.35
N MET A 160 -1.01 -7.43 -2.48
CA MET A 160 -2.32 -7.09 -3.04
C MET A 160 -3.17 -8.32 -3.38
N HIS A 161 -2.57 -9.47 -3.71
CA HIS A 161 -3.33 -10.67 -4.04
C HIS A 161 -4.23 -11.15 -2.90
N GLY A 162 -3.92 -10.83 -1.65
CA GLY A 162 -4.78 -11.13 -0.51
C GLY A 162 -6.07 -10.28 -0.44
N LEU A 163 -6.14 -9.21 -1.23
CA LEU A 163 -7.35 -8.38 -1.39
C LEU A 163 -8.20 -8.79 -2.61
N LEU A 164 -7.73 -9.79 -3.35
CA LEU A 164 -8.38 -10.30 -4.56
C LEU A 164 -8.88 -11.73 -4.32
N GLY A 165 -9.81 -12.19 -5.16
CA GLY A 165 -10.43 -13.50 -4.96
C GLY A 165 -11.28 -13.57 -3.69
N ASP A 166 -11.13 -14.63 -2.90
CA ASP A 166 -11.98 -14.93 -1.75
C ASP A 166 -11.46 -14.37 -0.41
N HIS A 167 -10.19 -13.95 -0.33
CA HIS A 167 -9.57 -13.51 0.93
C HIS A 167 -10.05 -12.14 1.40
N ARG A 168 -10.00 -11.12 0.55
CA ARG A 168 -10.46 -9.74 0.78
C ARG A 168 -9.83 -8.98 1.95
N GLY A 169 -8.95 -9.61 2.72
CA GLY A 169 -8.27 -9.01 3.87
C GLY A 169 -6.84 -8.55 3.52
N GLY A 170 -6.49 -7.31 3.88
CA GLY A 170 -5.15 -6.76 3.68
C GLY A 170 -4.65 -5.96 4.88
N THR A 171 -3.52 -5.27 4.70
CA THR A 171 -2.91 -4.43 5.72
C THR A 171 -2.48 -3.08 5.14
N CYS A 172 -1.78 -2.26 5.92
CA CYS A 172 -1.16 -1.03 5.41
C CYS A 172 -0.11 -1.29 4.32
N ALA A 173 0.35 -2.52 4.14
CA ALA A 173 1.26 -2.90 3.07
C ALA A 173 0.55 -3.17 1.72
N SER A 174 -0.73 -3.54 1.73
CA SER A 174 -1.46 -3.99 0.54
C SER A 174 -2.63 -3.09 0.12
N LEU A 175 -3.41 -2.55 1.06
CA LEU A 175 -4.56 -1.68 0.78
C LEU A 175 -4.19 -0.41 -0.01
N PRO A 176 -3.12 0.35 0.34
CA PRO A 176 -2.70 1.48 -0.46
C PRO A 176 -2.28 1.08 -1.88
N VAL A 177 -1.65 -0.08 -2.04
CA VAL A 177 -1.21 -0.58 -3.36
C VAL A 177 -2.41 -0.90 -4.25
N LEU A 178 -3.44 -1.59 -3.74
CA LEU A 178 -4.68 -1.83 -4.47
C LEU A 178 -5.35 -0.52 -4.88
N THR A 179 -5.46 0.41 -3.94
CA THR A 179 -6.06 1.73 -4.19
C THR A 179 -5.34 2.48 -5.32
N ILE A 180 -4.00 2.48 -5.30
CA ILE A 180 -3.18 3.12 -6.33
C ILE A 180 -3.30 2.37 -7.66
N ALA A 181 -3.32 1.04 -7.65
CA ALA A 181 -3.47 0.24 -8.86
C ALA A 181 -4.77 0.54 -9.60
N ILE A 182 -5.87 0.73 -8.88
CA ILE A 182 -7.16 1.12 -9.47
C ILE A 182 -7.17 2.60 -9.85
N GLY A 183 -6.71 3.49 -8.97
CA GLY A 183 -6.73 4.93 -9.22
C GLY A 183 -5.86 5.34 -10.42
N ARG A 184 -4.65 4.79 -10.57
CA ARG A 184 -3.79 5.06 -11.74
C ARG A 184 -4.41 4.58 -13.04
N ARG A 185 -5.14 3.45 -13.05
CA ARG A 185 -5.90 2.97 -14.21
C ARG A 185 -7.09 3.87 -14.56
N LEU A 186 -7.57 4.67 -13.60
CA LEU A 186 -8.58 5.71 -13.80
C LEU A 186 -7.98 7.06 -14.22
N GLY A 187 -6.65 7.16 -14.31
CA GLY A 187 -5.93 8.39 -14.63
C GLY A 187 -5.75 9.32 -13.40
N TYR A 188 -5.94 8.82 -12.18
CA TYR A 188 -5.71 9.62 -10.97
C TYR A 188 -4.19 9.70 -10.68
N PRO A 189 -3.66 10.88 -10.33
CA PRO A 189 -2.24 11.07 -10.04
C PRO A 189 -1.88 10.56 -8.64
N LEU A 190 -2.05 9.27 -8.40
CA LEU A 190 -1.80 8.67 -7.10
C LEU A 190 -0.34 8.23 -6.95
N ALA A 191 0.24 8.52 -5.80
CA ALA A 191 1.55 8.08 -5.40
C ALA A 191 1.49 7.25 -4.11
N LEU A 192 2.35 6.22 -4.03
CA LEU A 192 2.62 5.52 -2.78
C LEU A 192 3.58 6.36 -1.95
N VAL A 193 3.29 6.51 -0.66
CA VAL A 193 4.11 7.26 0.27
C VAL A 193 4.32 6.42 1.53
N SER A 194 5.51 6.51 2.12
CA SER A 194 5.80 5.85 3.40
C SER A 194 5.94 6.82 4.55
N ALA A 195 5.53 6.37 5.71
CA ALA A 195 5.95 6.82 7.02
C ALA A 195 6.65 5.67 7.74
N GLN A 196 7.08 5.85 8.98
CA GLN A 196 7.71 4.77 9.73
C GLN A 196 6.72 3.60 9.93
N ASN A 197 7.05 2.44 9.32
CA ASN A 197 6.25 1.21 9.34
C ASN A 197 4.82 1.37 8.80
N HIS A 198 4.59 2.33 7.91
CA HIS A 198 3.27 2.56 7.33
C HIS A 198 3.37 3.02 5.88
N LEU A 199 2.40 2.60 5.06
CA LEU A 199 2.21 3.07 3.69
C LEU A 199 0.83 3.71 3.57
N PHE A 200 0.76 4.81 2.83
CA PHE A 200 -0.49 5.52 2.56
C PHE A 200 -0.52 6.06 1.13
N VAL A 201 -1.66 6.60 0.72
CA VAL A 201 -1.88 7.12 -0.63
C VAL A 201 -1.79 8.64 -0.62
N ARG A 202 -1.11 9.21 -1.62
CA ARG A 202 -1.15 10.66 -1.87
C ARG A 202 -1.71 10.93 -3.26
N TRP A 203 -2.70 11.81 -3.33
CA TRP A 203 -3.04 12.46 -4.59
C TRP A 203 -1.95 13.49 -4.87
N ASN A 204 -1.10 13.18 -5.84
CA ASN A 204 0.13 13.92 -6.09
C ASN A 204 -0.09 14.99 -7.16
N ASP A 205 -0.94 15.98 -6.84
CA ASP A 205 -1.15 17.18 -7.64
C ASP A 205 -0.22 18.29 -7.13
N GLU A 206 0.49 18.97 -8.03
CA GLU A 206 1.43 20.04 -7.66
C GLU A 206 0.78 21.19 -6.88
N LYS A 207 -0.50 21.47 -7.16
CA LYS A 207 -1.22 22.61 -6.56
C LYS A 207 -1.87 22.27 -5.22
N SER A 208 -2.29 21.03 -5.05
CA SER A 208 -3.05 20.60 -3.88
C SER A 208 -2.77 19.11 -3.56
N PRO A 209 -1.56 18.76 -3.12
CA PRO A 209 -1.28 17.40 -2.71
C PRO A 209 -2.14 17.04 -1.49
N THR A 210 -2.80 15.89 -1.54
CA THR A 210 -3.69 15.45 -0.46
C THR A 210 -3.35 14.00 -0.08
N ASN A 211 -3.11 13.75 1.21
CA ASN A 211 -2.90 12.40 1.71
C ASN A 211 -4.23 11.75 2.05
N PHE A 212 -4.34 10.49 1.67
CA PHE A 212 -5.50 9.65 1.94
C PHE A 212 -5.09 8.42 2.75
N GLU A 213 -5.72 8.26 3.90
CA GLU A 213 -5.63 7.05 4.70
C GLU A 213 -6.74 6.08 4.27
N VAL A 214 -6.33 4.90 3.86
CA VAL A 214 -7.22 3.90 3.24
C VAL A 214 -7.24 2.57 4.02
N THR A 215 -6.55 2.53 5.15
CA THR A 215 -6.46 1.31 5.98
C THR A 215 -7.59 1.21 7.01
N GLY A 216 -8.33 2.30 7.23
CA GLY A 216 -9.53 2.31 8.06
C GLY A 216 -10.79 1.93 7.29
N LEU A 217 -11.92 1.90 8.00
CA LEU A 217 -13.24 1.87 7.36
C LEU A 217 -13.56 3.27 6.82
N GLY A 218 -13.77 3.37 5.51
CA GLY A 218 -13.98 4.65 4.81
C GLY A 218 -12.68 5.32 4.39
N LEU A 219 -12.73 6.63 4.22
CA LEU A 219 -11.63 7.47 3.73
C LEU A 219 -11.26 8.53 4.77
N GLY A 220 -9.98 8.56 5.15
CA GLY A 220 -9.42 9.62 6.00
C GLY A 220 -8.51 10.55 5.21
N THR A 221 -8.44 11.83 5.60
CA THR A 221 -7.50 12.81 5.08
C THR A 221 -6.67 13.36 6.23
N TYR A 222 -5.34 13.28 6.12
CA TYR A 222 -4.45 13.71 7.19
C TYR A 222 -3.25 14.48 6.61
N PRO A 223 -2.78 15.55 7.29
CA PRO A 223 -1.56 16.26 6.91
C PRO A 223 -0.31 15.42 7.20
N ASP A 224 0.83 15.77 6.62
CA ASP A 224 2.12 15.11 6.86
C ASP A 224 2.50 15.07 8.34
N ASP A 225 2.13 16.10 9.11
CA ASP A 225 2.36 16.15 10.55
C ASP A 225 1.66 15.05 11.35
N HIS A 226 0.55 14.51 10.84
CA HIS A 226 -0.09 13.33 11.42
C HIS A 226 0.83 12.12 11.27
N TYR A 227 1.36 11.88 10.08
CA TYR A 227 2.20 10.72 9.78
C TYR A 227 3.59 10.80 10.44
N ARG A 228 4.09 12.01 10.77
CA ARG A 228 5.29 12.18 11.59
C ARG A 228 5.13 11.68 13.03
N LYS A 229 3.90 11.50 13.48
CA LYS A 229 3.56 11.08 14.84
C LYS A 229 2.89 9.71 14.89
N TRP A 230 2.31 9.25 13.80
CA TRP A 230 1.52 8.03 13.71
C TRP A 230 1.88 7.22 12.46
N PRO A 231 1.90 5.88 12.52
CA PRO A 231 1.70 5.03 13.72
C PRO A 231 2.92 4.99 14.65
N TYR A 232 4.10 5.36 14.15
CA TYR A 232 5.33 5.43 14.92
C TYR A 232 5.99 6.78 14.67
N PRO A 233 6.33 7.53 15.73
CA PRO A 233 6.94 8.85 15.59
C PRO A 233 8.37 8.76 15.04
N PHE A 234 8.75 9.72 14.21
CA PHE A 234 10.10 9.88 13.68
C PHE A 234 10.48 11.35 13.61
N ASP A 235 11.78 11.63 13.64
CA ASP A 235 12.32 12.98 13.54
C ASP A 235 12.70 13.36 12.09
N SER A 236 13.12 14.60 11.89
CA SER A 236 13.52 15.11 10.59
C SER A 236 14.76 14.41 10.02
N THR A 237 15.63 13.88 10.87
CA THR A 237 16.81 13.13 10.44
C THR A 237 16.39 11.81 9.80
N ALA A 238 15.50 11.07 10.48
CA ALA A 238 14.93 9.84 9.95
C ALA A 238 14.04 10.09 8.70
N GLU A 239 13.30 11.21 8.65
CA GLU A 239 12.50 11.61 7.49
C GLU A 239 13.36 11.73 6.24
N ILE A 240 14.47 12.47 6.34
CA ILE A 240 15.39 12.67 5.21
C ILE A 240 16.13 11.37 4.86
N ALA A 241 16.71 10.69 5.85
CA ALA A 241 17.52 9.50 5.64
C ALA A 241 16.74 8.33 5.03
N ASN A 242 15.46 8.22 5.36
CA ASN A 242 14.60 7.14 4.92
C ASN A 242 13.63 7.56 3.81
N ARG A 243 13.71 8.81 3.34
CA ARG A 243 12.83 9.39 2.32
C ARG A 243 11.34 9.27 2.65
N TYR A 244 11.00 9.38 3.95
CA TYR A 244 9.60 9.39 4.37
C TYR A 244 8.86 10.62 3.84
N LEU A 245 7.54 10.50 3.70
CA LEU A 245 6.63 11.53 3.22
C LEU A 245 6.91 12.03 1.79
N LEU A 246 7.77 11.35 1.03
CA LEU A 246 7.98 11.64 -0.38
C LEU A 246 7.22 10.67 -1.26
N PRO A 247 6.65 11.14 -2.39
CA PRO A 247 6.09 10.26 -3.42
C PRO A 247 7.16 9.30 -3.95
N MET A 248 6.85 8.02 -4.00
CA MET A 248 7.77 7.00 -4.49
C MET A 248 7.80 6.95 -6.01
N SER A 249 8.98 6.80 -6.58
CA SER A 249 9.19 6.36 -7.95
C SER A 249 8.82 4.87 -8.11
N ALA A 250 8.67 4.41 -9.35
CA ALA A 250 8.40 3.00 -9.63
C ALA A 250 9.47 2.04 -9.11
N ALA A 251 10.74 2.48 -9.07
CA ALA A 251 11.84 1.71 -8.50
C ALA A 251 11.73 1.63 -6.97
N GLU A 252 11.39 2.73 -6.30
CA GLU A 252 11.18 2.76 -4.85
C GLU A 252 9.95 1.93 -4.44
N GLU A 253 8.87 1.93 -5.23
CA GLU A 253 7.73 1.03 -5.02
C GLU A 253 8.15 -0.45 -5.11
N CYS A 254 8.96 -0.82 -6.12
CA CYS A 254 9.53 -2.16 -6.20
C CYS A 254 10.45 -2.47 -5.00
N ALA A 255 11.23 -1.49 -4.52
CA ALA A 255 12.07 -1.66 -3.34
C ALA A 255 11.24 -1.98 -2.09
N VAL A 256 10.13 -1.27 -1.86
CA VAL A 256 9.18 -1.59 -0.77
C VAL A 256 8.65 -3.01 -0.91
N PHE A 257 8.19 -3.40 -2.09
CA PHE A 257 7.65 -4.75 -2.31
C PHE A 257 8.71 -5.83 -2.12
N MET A 258 9.95 -5.59 -2.57
CA MET A 258 11.09 -6.52 -2.35
C MET A 258 11.48 -6.60 -0.88
N SER A 259 11.40 -5.51 -0.12
CA SER A 259 11.62 -5.51 1.34
C SER A 259 10.56 -6.35 2.05
N ILE A 260 9.29 -6.22 1.68
CA ILE A 260 8.20 -7.05 2.20
C ILE A 260 8.42 -8.53 1.83
N ARG A 261 8.78 -8.82 0.57
CA ARG A 261 9.15 -10.17 0.12
C ARG A 261 10.25 -10.76 0.99
N ALA A 262 11.32 -10.00 1.23
CA ALA A 262 12.44 -10.44 2.03
C ALA A 262 12.01 -10.77 3.48
N ALA A 263 11.14 -9.95 4.07
CA ALA A 263 10.59 -10.21 5.40
C ALA A 263 9.74 -11.49 5.43
N CYS A 264 8.92 -11.76 4.42
CA CYS A 264 8.16 -13.01 4.29
C CYS A 264 9.09 -14.23 4.16
N LEU A 265 10.16 -14.13 3.37
CA LEU A 265 11.15 -15.19 3.22
C LEU A 265 11.90 -15.46 4.52
N MET A 266 12.26 -14.39 5.26
CA MET A 266 12.89 -14.50 6.57
C MET A 266 11.94 -15.16 7.59
N ALA A 267 10.67 -14.80 7.59
CA ALA A 267 9.66 -15.43 8.44
C ALA A 267 9.48 -16.92 8.12
N ALA A 268 9.62 -17.29 6.86
CA ALA A 268 9.58 -18.68 6.39
C ALA A 268 10.92 -19.44 6.57
N ASN A 269 11.91 -18.85 7.25
CA ASN A 269 13.26 -19.39 7.43
C ASN A 269 14.06 -19.64 6.13
N ARG A 270 13.68 -18.95 5.04
CA ARG A 270 14.37 -18.95 3.72
C ARG A 270 15.41 -17.83 3.71
N CYS A 271 16.43 -17.94 4.59
CA CYS A 271 17.35 -16.84 4.92
C CYS A 271 18.15 -16.35 3.71
N GLU A 272 18.72 -17.25 2.90
CA GLU A 272 19.52 -16.86 1.72
C GLU A 272 18.70 -16.09 0.68
N GLU A 273 17.49 -16.55 0.39
CA GLU A 273 16.58 -15.89 -0.54
C GLU A 273 16.10 -14.53 0.03
N SER A 274 15.92 -14.45 1.35
CA SER A 274 15.62 -13.19 2.02
C SER A 274 16.75 -12.17 1.85
N LEU A 275 18.01 -12.59 2.07
CA LEU A 275 19.17 -11.72 1.89
C LEU A 275 19.30 -11.24 0.44
N GLU A 276 19.03 -12.12 -0.54
CA GLU A 276 19.04 -11.74 -1.95
C GLU A 276 17.95 -10.70 -2.27
N ALA A 277 16.75 -10.88 -1.71
CA ALA A 277 15.68 -9.91 -1.86
C ALA A 277 16.02 -8.57 -1.20
N TYR A 278 16.64 -8.54 -0.02
CA TYR A 278 17.12 -7.28 0.59
C TYR A 278 18.24 -6.62 -0.21
N ARG A 279 19.18 -7.37 -0.80
CA ARG A 279 20.18 -6.80 -1.73
C ARG A 279 19.52 -6.13 -2.94
N SER A 280 18.47 -6.76 -3.49
CA SER A 280 17.67 -6.18 -4.57
C SER A 280 16.96 -4.91 -4.12
N THR A 281 16.47 -4.85 -2.88
CA THR A 281 15.86 -3.63 -2.30
C THR A 281 16.86 -2.46 -2.28
N VAL A 282 18.07 -2.69 -1.79
CA VAL A 282 19.14 -1.65 -1.75
C VAL A 282 19.49 -1.19 -3.16
N LYS A 283 19.54 -2.11 -4.14
CA LYS A 283 19.82 -1.77 -5.55
C LYS A 283 18.73 -0.89 -6.17
N LEU A 284 17.46 -1.14 -5.83
CA LEU A 284 16.30 -0.41 -6.36
C LEU A 284 16.14 0.98 -5.73
N ALA A 285 16.55 1.16 -4.48
CA ALA A 285 16.48 2.42 -3.75
C ALA A 285 17.78 2.70 -2.99
N PRO A 286 18.89 3.01 -3.71
CA PRO A 286 20.21 3.15 -3.12
C PRO A 286 20.34 4.35 -2.16
N ASP A 287 19.49 5.36 -2.32
CA ASP A 287 19.50 6.58 -1.49
C ASP A 287 18.81 6.40 -0.13
N SER A 288 18.16 5.26 0.11
CA SER A 288 17.46 4.98 1.37
C SER A 288 18.42 4.32 2.37
N GLN A 289 18.73 5.01 3.45
CA GLN A 289 19.53 4.44 4.55
C GLN A 289 18.77 3.32 5.29
N LEU A 290 17.45 3.38 5.30
CA LEU A 290 16.62 2.34 5.91
C LEU A 290 16.91 0.96 5.32
N TYR A 291 16.99 0.84 3.99
CA TYR A 291 17.18 -0.46 3.34
C TYR A 291 18.59 -1.02 3.54
N GLN A 292 19.60 -0.15 3.64
CA GLN A 292 20.96 -0.56 4.01
C GLN A 292 20.97 -1.12 5.45
N PHE A 293 20.39 -0.39 6.38
CA PHE A 293 20.27 -0.83 7.77
C PHE A 293 19.50 -2.15 7.91
N ILE A 294 18.36 -2.30 7.18
CA ILE A 294 17.57 -3.54 7.22
C ILE A 294 18.38 -4.71 6.65
N LEU A 295 19.16 -4.53 5.59
CA LEU A 295 20.02 -5.58 5.03
C LEU A 295 21.08 -6.03 6.04
N GLU A 296 21.75 -5.10 6.72
CA GLU A 296 22.73 -5.42 7.77
C GLU A 296 22.09 -6.21 8.92
N ARG A 297 20.91 -5.79 9.37
CA ARG A 297 20.15 -6.50 10.41
C ARG A 297 19.74 -7.91 9.96
N ALA A 298 19.30 -8.05 8.71
CA ALA A 298 18.93 -9.34 8.16
C ALA A 298 20.14 -10.30 8.05
N GLN A 299 21.33 -9.79 7.71
CA GLN A 299 22.56 -10.57 7.71
C GLN A 299 22.91 -11.09 9.10
N GLN A 300 22.82 -10.22 10.11
CA GLN A 300 23.03 -10.61 11.52
C GLN A 300 22.00 -11.66 11.96
N GLU A 301 20.73 -11.50 11.59
CA GLU A 301 19.68 -12.46 11.91
C GLU A 301 19.89 -13.81 11.23
N ALA A 302 20.25 -13.83 9.94
CA ALA A 302 20.54 -15.04 9.20
C ALA A 302 21.73 -15.79 9.80
N ALA A 303 22.81 -15.09 10.15
CA ALA A 303 23.96 -15.66 10.81
C ALA A 303 23.60 -16.25 12.19
N ALA A 304 22.76 -15.56 12.98
CA ALA A 304 22.31 -16.05 14.26
C ALA A 304 21.39 -17.29 14.14
N ARG A 305 20.59 -17.39 13.07
CA ARG A 305 19.76 -18.57 12.79
C ARG A 305 20.57 -19.78 12.36
N SER A 306 21.73 -19.59 11.74
CA SER A 306 22.65 -20.69 11.40
C SER A 306 23.44 -21.21 12.62
N PHE A 307 23.49 -20.44 13.71
CA PHE A 307 24.16 -20.84 14.93
C PHE A 307 23.24 -21.74 15.77
N VAL A 308 23.58 -23.03 15.85
CA VAL A 308 22.93 -23.98 16.78
C VAL A 308 23.62 -23.84 18.13
N ASP A 309 22.89 -23.31 19.15
CA ASP A 309 23.39 -23.33 20.54
C ASP A 309 23.71 -24.77 20.93
N PRO A 310 24.93 -25.07 21.40
CA PRO A 310 25.29 -26.41 21.86
C PRO A 310 24.34 -26.98 22.94
N ARG A 311 23.57 -26.13 23.60
CA ARG A 311 22.55 -26.49 24.61
C ARG A 311 21.18 -26.87 23.99
N GLY A 312 21.03 -26.85 22.67
CA GLY A 312 19.81 -27.23 21.94
C GLY A 312 18.62 -26.30 22.12
N MET A 313 18.82 -25.11 22.67
CA MET A 313 17.75 -24.10 22.74
C MET A 313 17.73 -23.25 21.49
N PRO A 314 16.58 -23.05 20.81
CA PRO A 314 16.45 -22.05 19.78
C PRO A 314 16.68 -20.67 20.43
N PRO A 315 17.66 -19.89 19.96
CA PRO A 315 17.90 -18.56 20.48
C PRO A 315 16.64 -17.70 20.28
N ASP A 316 16.21 -16.97 21.32
CA ASP A 316 15.14 -15.99 21.18
C ASP A 316 15.58 -14.95 20.15
N LEU A 317 14.80 -14.77 19.09
CA LEU A 317 15.11 -13.87 17.97
C LEU A 317 15.45 -12.44 18.42
N GLU A 318 14.83 -12.00 19.52
CA GLU A 318 15.01 -10.67 20.09
C GLU A 318 16.40 -10.46 20.72
N PHE A 319 17.02 -11.52 21.25
CA PHE A 319 18.28 -11.45 21.97
C PHE A 319 19.48 -12.03 21.21
N ARG A 320 19.30 -12.40 19.94
CA ARG A 320 20.33 -13.07 19.11
C ARG A 320 21.56 -12.18 18.82
N HIS A 321 21.45 -10.87 18.96
CA HIS A 321 22.56 -9.94 18.81
C HIS A 321 23.47 -9.86 20.06
N LEU A 322 23.05 -10.51 21.15
CA LEU A 322 23.81 -10.54 22.41
C LEU A 322 24.68 -11.79 22.48
N PRO A 323 25.75 -11.77 23.30
CA PRO A 323 26.52 -12.97 23.63
C PRO A 323 25.57 -14.08 24.16
N PRO A 324 25.82 -15.37 23.86
CA PRO A 324 24.90 -16.48 24.17
C PRO A 324 24.46 -16.57 25.63
N ASP A 325 25.34 -16.28 26.56
CA ASP A 325 25.06 -16.22 27.99
C ASP A 325 24.14 -15.07 28.37
N VAL A 326 24.36 -13.91 27.79
CA VAL A 326 23.50 -12.70 27.95
C VAL A 326 22.13 -12.94 27.32
N ALA A 327 22.10 -13.49 26.12
CA ALA A 327 20.86 -13.81 25.39
C ALA A 327 20.00 -14.82 26.22
N TRP A 328 20.64 -15.81 26.83
CA TRP A 328 19.98 -16.76 27.71
C TRP A 328 19.36 -16.09 28.95
N ILE A 329 20.11 -15.21 29.63
CA ILE A 329 19.61 -14.45 30.78
C ILE A 329 18.41 -13.63 30.40
N MET A 330 18.49 -12.87 29.29
CA MET A 330 17.42 -12.02 28.78
C MET A 330 16.19 -12.83 28.40
N HIS A 331 16.37 -14.00 27.76
CA HIS A 331 15.28 -14.93 27.48
C HIS A 331 14.57 -15.40 28.76
N GLN A 332 15.31 -15.77 29.78
CA GLN A 332 14.74 -16.19 31.07
C GLN A 332 13.95 -15.04 31.75
N GLN A 333 14.48 -13.82 31.71
CA GLN A 333 13.80 -12.65 32.26
C GLN A 333 12.49 -12.37 31.51
N LYS A 334 12.50 -12.46 30.17
CA LYS A 334 11.29 -12.28 29.35
C LYS A 334 10.24 -13.36 29.62
N GLN A 335 10.65 -14.60 29.74
CA GLN A 335 9.75 -15.72 30.12
C GLN A 335 9.14 -15.53 31.51
N ARG A 336 9.92 -14.97 32.44
CA ARG A 336 9.44 -14.65 33.78
C ARG A 336 8.44 -13.50 33.74
N ALA A 337 8.75 -12.41 33.07
CA ALA A 337 7.85 -11.26 32.90
C ALA A 337 6.54 -11.67 32.22
N ARG A 338 6.60 -12.54 31.19
CA ARG A 338 5.41 -13.08 30.52
C ARG A 338 4.54 -13.93 31.43
N ARG A 339 5.15 -14.73 32.31
CA ARG A 339 4.41 -15.51 33.35
C ARG A 339 3.77 -14.58 34.36
N GLU A 340 4.50 -13.57 34.84
CA GLU A 340 4.00 -12.60 35.80
C GLU A 340 2.84 -11.78 35.18
N TYR A 341 2.95 -11.36 33.91
CA TYR A 341 1.87 -10.69 33.17
C TYR A 341 0.63 -11.58 33.03
N ASN A 342 0.79 -12.85 32.65
CA ASN A 342 -0.32 -13.79 32.52
C ASN A 342 -0.98 -14.12 33.87
N ASN A 343 -0.23 -14.04 34.98
CA ASN A 343 -0.78 -14.20 36.33
C ASN A 343 -1.57 -12.96 36.79
N LEU A 344 -1.13 -11.76 36.36
CA LEU A 344 -1.84 -10.50 36.67
C LEU A 344 -3.11 -10.35 35.80
N PHE A 345 -3.09 -10.91 34.58
CA PHE A 345 -4.19 -10.88 33.63
C PHE A 345 -4.52 -12.31 33.18
N PRO A 346 -5.23 -13.12 33.98
CA PRO A 346 -5.66 -14.47 33.59
C PRO A 346 -6.46 -14.41 32.28
N GLN A 347 -6.25 -15.40 31.42
CA GLN A 347 -6.97 -15.54 30.14
C GLN A 347 -8.49 -15.44 30.39
N GLY A 348 -9.13 -14.39 29.91
CA GLY A 348 -10.57 -14.09 30.12
C GLY A 348 -10.85 -12.72 30.71
N THR A 349 -9.86 -12.01 31.27
CA THR A 349 -10.04 -10.64 31.78
C THR A 349 -9.36 -9.60 30.91
N GLN A 350 -9.26 -9.85 29.60
CA GLN A 350 -8.80 -8.83 28.68
C GLN A 350 -9.77 -7.65 28.68
N PRO A 351 -9.27 -6.38 28.73
CA PRO A 351 -10.14 -5.20 28.69
C PRO A 351 -10.98 -5.08 27.43
N TRP A 352 -10.71 -5.90 26.42
CA TRP A 352 -11.46 -6.05 25.18
C TRP A 352 -12.17 -7.41 25.16
N ASN A 353 -13.25 -7.52 25.94
CA ASN A 353 -14.19 -8.61 25.78
C ASN A 353 -15.00 -8.34 24.52
N GLN A 354 -14.93 -9.23 23.55
CA GLN A 354 -15.73 -9.23 22.32
C GLN A 354 -17.26 -9.10 22.57
N ASN A 355 -17.71 -9.34 23.81
CA ASN A 355 -19.11 -9.24 24.21
C ASN A 355 -19.61 -7.80 24.46
N ASN A 356 -18.74 -6.78 24.42
CA ASN A 356 -19.12 -5.37 24.52
C ASN A 356 -19.00 -4.62 23.18
N SER A 357 -18.77 -5.32 22.08
CA SER A 357 -18.98 -4.73 20.76
C SER A 357 -20.46 -4.35 20.65
N PRO A 358 -20.81 -3.10 20.30
CA PRO A 358 -22.20 -2.80 19.94
C PRO A 358 -22.60 -3.80 18.86
N ASN A 359 -23.79 -4.35 19.00
CA ASN A 359 -24.36 -5.37 18.15
C ASN A 359 -24.40 -4.84 16.70
N ILE A 360 -23.27 -4.98 16.00
CA ILE A 360 -23.17 -4.73 14.57
C ILE A 360 -23.77 -5.99 13.97
N ASN A 361 -25.00 -5.91 13.52
CA ASN A 361 -25.59 -6.96 12.69
C ASN A 361 -24.55 -7.31 11.62
N PRO A 362 -24.15 -8.58 11.49
CA PRO A 362 -23.25 -8.98 10.42
C PRO A 362 -23.89 -8.49 9.12
N MET A 363 -23.13 -7.71 8.34
CA MET A 363 -23.59 -7.35 7.00
C MET A 363 -23.96 -8.64 6.28
N PRO A 364 -25.07 -8.68 5.56
CA PRO A 364 -25.42 -9.86 4.79
C PRO A 364 -24.24 -10.17 3.86
N ASN A 365 -23.81 -11.41 3.88
CA ASN A 365 -22.78 -11.93 3.00
C ASN A 365 -23.05 -11.40 1.58
N PRO A 366 -22.09 -10.77 0.90
CA PRO A 366 -22.32 -10.33 -0.47
C PRO A 366 -22.80 -11.54 -1.27
N GLN A 367 -24.01 -11.43 -1.82
CA GLN A 367 -24.53 -12.46 -2.70
C GLN A 367 -23.59 -12.60 -3.89
N PRO A 368 -23.29 -13.81 -4.35
CA PRO A 368 -22.49 -14.00 -5.56
C PRO A 368 -23.14 -13.19 -6.70
N MET A 369 -22.33 -12.38 -7.37
CA MET A 369 -22.80 -11.57 -8.49
C MET A 369 -23.39 -12.47 -9.57
N VAL A 370 -24.68 -12.33 -9.85
CA VAL A 370 -25.32 -12.99 -11.00
C VAL A 370 -24.98 -12.14 -12.22
N PRO A 371 -24.30 -12.69 -13.23
CA PRO A 371 -23.99 -11.96 -14.46
C PRO A 371 -25.28 -11.41 -15.10
N GLY A 372 -25.35 -10.09 -15.32
CA GLY A 372 -26.43 -9.43 -16.03
C GLY A 372 -27.51 -8.73 -15.18
N GLN A 373 -27.44 -8.73 -13.84
CA GLN A 373 -28.30 -7.89 -13.04
C GLN A 373 -27.68 -6.51 -12.78
N PRO A 374 -28.44 -5.40 -12.98
CA PRO A 374 -27.97 -4.07 -12.59
C PRO A 374 -27.85 -4.01 -11.07
N MET A 375 -26.68 -3.61 -10.58
CA MET A 375 -26.43 -3.43 -9.16
C MET A 375 -27.25 -2.25 -8.60
N PRO A 376 -27.67 -2.31 -7.33
CA PRO A 376 -28.33 -1.17 -6.68
C PRO A 376 -27.37 0.02 -6.60
N PRO A 377 -27.90 1.27 -6.62
CA PRO A 377 -27.06 2.46 -6.54
C PRO A 377 -26.26 2.49 -5.25
N LEU A 378 -24.98 2.83 -5.35
CA LEU A 378 -24.08 2.98 -4.23
C LEU A 378 -24.54 4.13 -3.33
N ASN A 379 -24.62 3.91 -2.03
CA ASN A 379 -24.92 4.97 -1.08
C ASN A 379 -23.64 5.76 -0.74
N ILE A 380 -23.30 6.74 -1.57
CA ILE A 380 -22.20 7.66 -1.33
C ILE A 380 -22.69 8.76 -0.39
N ASN A 381 -22.85 8.44 0.90
CA ASN A 381 -23.20 9.43 1.90
C ASN A 381 -22.04 9.63 2.90
N PRO A 382 -21.29 10.73 2.80
CA PRO A 382 -20.20 11.01 3.73
C PRO A 382 -20.68 11.24 5.18
N ARG A 383 -22.00 11.37 5.41
CA ARG A 383 -22.60 11.52 6.73
C ARG A 383 -23.15 10.22 7.30
N THR A 384 -23.07 9.08 6.62
CA THR A 384 -23.30 7.82 7.27
C THR A 384 -22.22 7.68 8.33
N PRO A 385 -22.55 7.68 9.64
CA PRO A 385 -21.51 7.57 10.64
C PRO A 385 -20.95 6.16 10.57
N TRP A 386 -19.88 6.01 9.82
CA TRP A 386 -18.93 4.95 10.10
C TRP A 386 -18.52 5.16 11.55
N PRO A 387 -18.43 4.13 12.39
CA PRO A 387 -17.91 4.29 13.73
C PRO A 387 -16.56 5.01 13.59
N ASN A 388 -16.55 6.25 14.09
CA ASN A 388 -15.43 7.17 13.94
C ASN A 388 -14.28 6.62 14.77
N MET A 389 -13.34 5.89 14.12
CA MET A 389 -12.13 5.41 14.79
C MET A 389 -11.22 6.58 15.25
N SER A 390 -11.52 7.81 14.81
CA SER A 390 -10.84 9.01 15.30
C SER A 390 -11.17 9.38 16.77
N ASN A 391 -12.22 8.78 17.36
CA ASN A 391 -12.58 8.95 18.77
C ASN A 391 -12.09 7.82 19.69
N GLN A 392 -11.30 6.90 19.19
CA GLN A 392 -10.50 6.07 20.08
C GLN A 392 -9.42 6.96 20.70
N PRO A 393 -9.27 7.02 22.02
CA PRO A 393 -8.29 7.86 22.64
C PRO A 393 -6.89 7.46 22.15
N ILE A 394 -6.35 8.32 21.35
CA ILE A 394 -4.95 8.31 20.97
C ILE A 394 -4.21 8.69 22.23
N TYR A 395 -3.78 7.69 23.00
CA TYR A 395 -2.99 7.77 24.22
C TYR A 395 -3.62 8.47 25.45
N PRO A 396 -3.53 7.86 26.63
CA PRO A 396 -3.53 8.66 27.85
C PRO A 396 -2.28 9.56 27.82
N PRO A 397 -2.38 10.83 28.25
CA PRO A 397 -1.21 11.65 28.43
C PRO A 397 -0.27 10.96 29.43
N ASN A 398 1.00 10.87 29.07
CA ASN A 398 2.06 10.45 29.98
C ASN A 398 1.94 11.22 31.29
N GLN A 399 1.74 10.52 32.38
CA GLN A 399 2.21 10.91 33.69
C GLN A 399 3.50 10.16 33.98
#